data_01791b945975e852bf11b7d07fa46dad
#
_entry.id   01791b945975e852bf11b7d07fa46dad
#
_cell.length_a   1.000
_cell.length_b   1.000
_cell.length_c   1.000
_cell.angle_alpha   90.00
_cell.angle_beta   90.00
_cell.angle_gamma   90.00
#
_symmetry.space_group_name_H-M   'P 1'
#
loop_
_entity.id
_entity.type
_entity.pdbx_description
1 polymer ?
#
loop_
_entity_poly.entity_id
_entity_poly.type
_entity_poly.pdbx_seq_one_letter_code
_entity_poly.pdbx_strand_id
1 'polypeptide(L)'
;MPMVTASATAEAVTYDAETDTVNENVFRATFTDPFQGIKMADYAYQRLGYTKAAVIFQKGADYNEGLAENFVNEFESLGGTIVDQETYSEGDVDYKTQLTTILGKAPEVVFCPNYYQEVGQILAQAESIGLAVPFLGGDGWDGLEGYATDDQPVHTNKSHDGLAHF
;
A
#
# COMPACT_ATOMS: atom_id res chain seq x y z
N MET A 1 24.08 -8.03 -21.24
CA MET A 1 22.86 -7.98 -22.09
C MET A 1 21.90 -6.99 -21.42
N PRO A 2 21.34 -6.01 -22.11
CA PRO A 2 20.37 -5.10 -21.50
C PRO A 2 19.08 -5.86 -21.13
N MET A 3 18.50 -5.50 -19.99
CA MET A 3 17.24 -6.02 -19.47
C MET A 3 16.29 -4.86 -19.21
N VAL A 4 15.02 -4.99 -19.58
CA VAL A 4 13.99 -3.99 -19.31
C VAL A 4 12.88 -4.63 -18.50
N THR A 5 12.51 -4.04 -17.38
CA THR A 5 11.34 -4.43 -16.60
C THR A 5 10.20 -3.44 -16.82
N ALA A 6 8.99 -3.95 -17.02
CA ALA A 6 7.78 -3.15 -17.20
C ALA A 6 7.00 -2.95 -15.89
N SER A 7 7.23 -3.79 -14.87
CA SER A 7 6.39 -3.85 -13.67
C SER A 7 7.16 -3.90 -12.35
N ALA A 8 8.47 -4.16 -12.34
CA ALA A 8 9.22 -4.22 -11.10
C ALA A 8 9.48 -2.81 -10.55
N THR A 9 8.90 -2.48 -9.42
CA THR A 9 8.88 -1.14 -8.80
C THR A 9 9.93 -0.94 -7.71
N ALA A 10 10.47 -2.04 -7.11
CA ALA A 10 11.49 -1.94 -6.07
C ALA A 10 12.76 -1.23 -6.58
N GLU A 11 13.32 -0.30 -5.81
CA GLU A 11 14.50 0.47 -6.21
C GLU A 11 15.71 -0.42 -6.50
N ALA A 12 15.91 -1.49 -5.71
CA ALA A 12 17.01 -2.43 -5.83
C ALA A 12 17.13 -3.09 -7.22
N VAL A 13 16.09 -3.05 -8.03
CA VAL A 13 16.12 -3.58 -9.40
C VAL A 13 17.11 -2.81 -10.28
N THR A 14 17.23 -1.50 -10.11
CA THR A 14 18.08 -0.64 -10.94
C THR A 14 19.20 0.07 -10.18
N TYR A 15 19.15 0.05 -8.85
CA TYR A 15 20.08 0.75 -7.98
C TYR A 15 20.40 -0.07 -6.73
N ASP A 16 21.67 -0.24 -6.43
CA ASP A 16 22.15 -0.88 -5.20
C ASP A 16 22.54 0.21 -4.20
N ALA A 17 21.74 0.34 -3.14
CA ALA A 17 21.94 1.35 -2.11
C ALA A 17 23.13 1.04 -1.17
N GLU A 18 23.56 -0.22 -1.05
CA GLU A 18 24.71 -0.58 -0.20
C GLU A 18 26.04 -0.15 -0.85
N THR A 19 26.11 -0.27 -2.16
CA THR A 19 27.32 0.07 -2.92
C THR A 19 27.24 1.41 -3.62
N ASP A 20 26.10 2.11 -3.55
CA ASP A 20 25.82 3.36 -4.26
C ASP A 20 26.07 3.22 -5.77
N THR A 21 25.60 2.12 -6.36
CA THR A 21 25.83 1.82 -7.77
C THR A 21 24.54 1.59 -8.55
N VAL A 22 24.52 2.05 -9.80
CA VAL A 22 23.44 1.79 -10.75
C VAL A 22 23.73 0.50 -11.52
N ASN A 23 22.73 -0.35 -11.68
CA ASN A 23 22.78 -1.53 -12.51
C ASN A 23 22.73 -1.12 -14.00
N GLU A 24 23.88 -0.84 -14.60
CA GLU A 24 24.03 -0.22 -15.94
C GLU A 24 23.29 -0.95 -17.08
N ASN A 25 22.97 -2.23 -16.90
CA ASN A 25 22.31 -3.05 -17.92
C ASN A 25 20.82 -3.29 -17.62
N VAL A 26 20.29 -2.71 -16.54
CA VAL A 26 18.89 -2.89 -16.12
C VAL A 26 18.14 -1.58 -16.22
N PHE A 27 17.05 -1.60 -16.98
CA PHE A 27 16.21 -0.43 -17.24
C PHE A 27 14.81 -0.69 -16.72
N ARG A 28 14.16 0.35 -16.23
CA ARG A 28 12.78 0.32 -15.72
C ARG A 28 11.89 1.19 -16.60
N ALA A 29 10.71 0.68 -16.95
CA ALA A 29 9.69 1.42 -17.69
C ALA A 29 8.45 1.71 -16.81
N THR A 30 8.62 1.73 -15.48
CA THR A 30 7.58 2.04 -14.51
C THR A 30 8.12 2.98 -13.42
N PHE A 31 7.26 3.41 -12.50
CA PHE A 31 7.62 4.20 -11.33
C PHE A 31 8.29 3.31 -10.24
N THR A 32 8.72 3.92 -9.15
CA THR A 32 9.35 3.23 -8.01
C THR A 32 8.42 3.18 -6.80
N ASP A 33 8.69 2.26 -5.86
CA ASP A 33 7.95 2.16 -4.60
C ASP A 33 7.99 3.44 -3.78
N PRO A 34 9.15 4.13 -3.62
CA PRO A 34 9.19 5.43 -2.98
C PRO A 34 8.25 6.46 -3.61
N PHE A 35 8.19 6.51 -4.94
CA PHE A 35 7.27 7.43 -5.62
C PHE A 35 5.81 7.15 -5.28
N GLN A 36 5.40 5.87 -5.28
CA GLN A 36 4.03 5.48 -4.94
C GLN A 36 3.70 5.79 -3.47
N GLY A 37 4.56 5.37 -2.53
CA GLY A 37 4.37 5.60 -1.11
C GLY A 37 4.21 7.09 -0.78
N ILE A 38 5.13 7.92 -1.29
CA ILE A 38 5.08 9.39 -1.14
C ILE A 38 3.79 9.96 -1.73
N LYS A 39 3.43 9.59 -2.96
CA LYS A 39 2.22 10.11 -3.61
C LYS A 39 0.94 9.72 -2.90
N MET A 40 0.90 8.53 -2.32
CA MET A 40 -0.26 8.09 -1.56
C MET A 40 -0.37 8.83 -0.21
N ALA A 41 0.75 9.13 0.44
CA ALA A 41 0.76 9.97 1.64
C ALA A 41 0.32 11.42 1.35
N ASP A 42 0.86 12.02 0.28
CA ASP A 42 0.41 13.32 -0.24
C ASP A 42 -1.10 13.35 -0.46
N TYR A 43 -1.61 12.31 -1.12
CA TYR A 43 -3.03 12.20 -1.43
C TYR A 43 -3.89 12.09 -0.17
N ALA A 44 -3.51 11.19 0.75
CA ALA A 44 -4.22 10.99 2.01
C ALA A 44 -4.26 12.27 2.85
N TYR A 45 -3.12 12.94 3.01
CA TYR A 45 -3.01 14.11 3.88
C TYR A 45 -3.51 15.38 3.21
N GLN A 46 -2.99 15.72 2.01
CA GLN A 46 -3.24 17.02 1.39
C GLN A 46 -4.57 17.08 0.63
N ARG A 47 -5.00 15.96 0.03
CA ARG A 47 -6.21 15.93 -0.80
C ARG A 47 -7.43 15.45 -0.04
N LEU A 48 -7.30 14.39 0.77
CA LEU A 48 -8.40 13.82 1.54
C LEU A 48 -8.52 14.43 2.94
N GLY A 49 -7.47 15.10 3.43
CA GLY A 49 -7.46 15.78 4.73
C GLY A 49 -7.32 14.84 5.93
N TYR A 50 -6.87 13.60 5.72
CA TYR A 50 -6.66 12.66 6.82
C TYR A 50 -5.38 13.01 7.59
N THR A 51 -5.48 12.98 8.91
CA THR A 51 -4.38 13.29 9.83
C THR A 51 -3.92 12.08 10.65
N LYS A 52 -4.72 11.01 10.64
CA LYS A 52 -4.44 9.75 11.35
C LYS A 52 -4.55 8.59 10.40
N ALA A 53 -3.43 7.91 10.15
CA ALA A 53 -3.40 6.73 9.31
C ALA A 53 -2.91 5.51 10.09
N ALA A 54 -3.41 4.34 9.72
CA ALA A 54 -2.80 3.06 10.06
C ALA A 54 -2.23 2.40 8.81
N VAL A 55 -1.30 1.47 8.98
CA VAL A 55 -0.68 0.73 7.87
C VAL A 55 -0.77 -0.76 8.15
N ILE A 56 -1.09 -1.58 7.14
CA ILE A 56 -1.05 -3.04 7.22
C ILE A 56 -0.37 -3.61 5.98
N PHE A 57 0.70 -4.40 6.17
CA PHE A 57 1.48 -4.91 5.04
C PHE A 57 2.13 -6.28 5.33
N GLN A 58 2.48 -6.99 4.26
CA GLN A 58 3.23 -8.24 4.34
C GLN A 58 4.69 -7.95 4.71
N LYS A 59 5.17 -8.59 5.77
CA LYS A 59 6.57 -8.52 6.20
C LYS A 59 7.45 -9.40 5.32
N GLY A 60 8.67 -8.91 5.02
CA GLY A 60 9.68 -9.63 4.25
C GLY A 60 9.49 -9.56 2.74
N ALA A 61 8.59 -8.69 2.25
CA ALA A 61 8.38 -8.43 0.83
C ALA A 61 8.82 -7.00 0.50
N ASP A 62 9.87 -6.87 -0.32
CA ASP A 62 10.50 -5.57 -0.66
C ASP A 62 9.48 -4.54 -1.16
N TYR A 63 8.53 -4.96 -2.01
CA TYR A 63 7.46 -4.10 -2.53
C TYR A 63 6.59 -3.53 -1.40
N ASN A 64 6.07 -4.40 -0.54
CA ASN A 64 5.15 -4.02 0.54
C ASN A 64 5.84 -3.13 1.58
N GLU A 65 7.07 -3.52 1.98
CA GLU A 65 7.87 -2.76 2.95
C GLU A 65 8.29 -1.41 2.37
N GLY A 66 8.76 -1.37 1.12
CA GLY A 66 9.18 -0.14 0.46
C GLY A 66 8.06 0.89 0.33
N LEU A 67 6.84 0.46 -0.06
CA LEU A 67 5.69 1.35 -0.09
C LEU A 67 5.30 1.83 1.32
N ALA A 68 5.23 0.90 2.29
CA ALA A 68 4.83 1.22 3.65
C ALA A 68 5.77 2.24 4.29
N GLU A 69 7.09 2.02 4.20
CA GLU A 69 8.10 2.91 4.77
C GLU A 69 8.01 4.32 4.18
N ASN A 70 7.93 4.43 2.85
CA ASN A 70 7.87 5.72 2.19
C ASN A 70 6.54 6.47 2.46
N PHE A 71 5.42 5.74 2.57
CA PHE A 71 4.17 6.33 3.00
C PHE A 71 4.26 6.88 4.43
N VAL A 72 4.77 6.10 5.37
CA VAL A 72 4.91 6.49 6.78
C VAL A 72 5.78 7.73 6.91
N ASN A 73 6.98 7.70 6.31
CA ASN A 73 7.92 8.82 6.37
C ASN A 73 7.32 10.12 5.81
N GLU A 74 6.66 10.04 4.66
CA GLU A 74 6.05 11.22 4.04
C GLU A 74 4.83 11.70 4.83
N PHE A 75 3.94 10.80 5.25
CA PHE A 75 2.74 11.17 6.00
C PHE A 75 3.08 11.88 7.31
N GLU A 76 4.10 11.41 8.03
CA GLU A 76 4.60 12.06 9.24
C GLU A 76 5.31 13.38 8.94
N SER A 77 6.06 13.48 7.83
CA SER A 77 6.72 14.72 7.41
C SER A 77 5.72 15.85 7.12
N LEU A 78 4.54 15.49 6.62
CA LEU A 78 3.42 16.40 6.36
C LEU A 78 2.68 16.84 7.64
N GLY A 79 2.97 16.22 8.78
CA GLY A 79 2.32 16.48 10.07
C GLY A 79 1.20 15.51 10.42
N GLY A 80 1.02 14.44 9.66
CA GLY A 80 0.15 13.33 9.98
C GLY A 80 0.69 12.46 11.12
N THR A 81 -0.14 11.58 11.63
CA THR A 81 0.22 10.61 12.69
C THR A 81 -0.10 9.20 12.23
N ILE A 82 0.89 8.33 12.26
CA ILE A 82 0.68 6.89 12.10
C ILE A 82 0.26 6.34 13.46
N VAL A 83 -1.01 5.97 13.59
CA VAL A 83 -1.58 5.49 14.85
C VAL A 83 -1.32 4.02 15.10
N ASP A 84 -1.03 3.26 14.04
CA ASP A 84 -0.68 1.84 14.14
C ASP A 84 0.03 1.33 12.88
N GLN A 85 0.90 0.32 13.05
CA GLN A 85 1.54 -0.40 11.96
C GLN A 85 1.47 -1.90 12.26
N GLU A 86 0.69 -2.62 11.50
CA GLU A 86 0.50 -4.04 11.64
C GLU A 86 1.12 -4.81 10.46
N THR A 87 1.65 -5.97 10.74
CA THR A 87 2.24 -6.85 9.73
C THR A 87 1.67 -8.24 9.79
N TYR A 88 1.77 -8.95 8.67
CA TYR A 88 1.45 -10.36 8.55
C TYR A 88 2.53 -11.09 7.74
N SER A 89 2.53 -12.42 7.78
CA SER A 89 3.50 -13.24 7.05
C SER A 89 2.92 -13.74 5.73
N GLU A 90 3.78 -14.05 4.77
CA GLU A 90 3.36 -14.72 3.53
C GLU A 90 2.55 -15.99 3.83
N GLY A 91 1.41 -16.12 3.15
CA GLY A 91 0.51 -17.26 3.31
C GLY A 91 -0.51 -17.13 4.45
N ASP A 92 -0.47 -16.05 5.23
CA ASP A 92 -1.53 -15.76 6.19
C ASP A 92 -2.85 -15.48 5.45
N VAL A 93 -3.95 -15.97 6.03
CA VAL A 93 -5.31 -15.82 5.49
C VAL A 93 -6.29 -15.25 6.51
N ASP A 94 -5.86 -15.04 7.74
CA ASP A 94 -6.65 -14.44 8.82
C ASP A 94 -5.92 -13.20 9.34
N TYR A 95 -6.53 -12.04 9.13
CA TYR A 95 -6.01 -10.72 9.46
C TYR A 95 -6.79 -10.04 10.60
N LYS A 96 -7.76 -10.74 11.20
CA LYS A 96 -8.69 -10.14 12.18
C LYS A 96 -7.99 -9.61 13.41
N THR A 97 -6.90 -10.24 13.83
CA THR A 97 -6.12 -9.75 14.98
C THR A 97 -5.53 -8.37 14.70
N GLN A 98 -4.83 -8.23 13.59
CA GLN A 98 -4.23 -6.96 13.15
C GLN A 98 -5.30 -5.90 12.91
N LEU A 99 -6.36 -6.26 12.18
CA LEU A 99 -7.47 -5.34 11.90
C LEU A 99 -8.22 -4.89 13.17
N THR A 100 -8.34 -5.76 14.18
CA THR A 100 -8.93 -5.39 15.47
C THR A 100 -8.05 -4.42 16.24
N THR A 101 -6.72 -4.59 16.17
CA THR A 101 -5.76 -3.65 16.76
C THR A 101 -5.91 -2.28 16.09
N ILE A 102 -5.89 -2.25 14.76
CA ILE A 102 -6.11 -1.03 13.96
C ILE A 102 -7.44 -0.35 14.32
N LEU A 103 -8.54 -1.11 14.38
CA LEU A 103 -9.86 -0.58 14.76
C LEU A 103 -9.81 0.12 16.14
N GLY A 104 -9.11 -0.48 17.11
CA GLY A 104 -8.94 0.07 18.45
C GLY A 104 -8.16 1.40 18.48
N LYS A 105 -7.38 1.72 17.45
CA LYS A 105 -6.62 2.97 17.30
C LYS A 105 -7.41 4.09 16.63
N ALA A 106 -8.58 3.78 16.08
CA ALA A 106 -9.46 4.71 15.41
C ALA A 106 -8.74 5.56 14.32
N PRO A 107 -8.12 4.94 13.32
CA PRO A 107 -7.56 5.67 12.19
C PRO A 107 -8.67 6.31 11.34
N GLU A 108 -8.30 7.32 10.55
CA GLU A 108 -9.18 7.92 9.54
C GLU A 108 -9.04 7.24 8.18
N VAL A 109 -7.92 6.56 7.97
CA VAL A 109 -7.57 5.85 6.74
C VAL A 109 -6.61 4.70 7.06
N VAL A 110 -6.66 3.62 6.28
CA VAL A 110 -5.68 2.53 6.33
C VAL A 110 -4.92 2.47 5.02
N PHE A 111 -3.59 2.55 5.06
CA PHE A 111 -2.74 2.25 3.92
C PHE A 111 -2.40 0.76 3.89
N CYS A 112 -2.70 0.10 2.78
CA CYS A 112 -2.61 -1.34 2.61
C CYS A 112 -1.82 -1.68 1.34
N PRO A 113 -0.47 -1.49 1.34
CA PRO A 113 0.38 -1.70 0.18
C PRO A 113 0.64 -3.20 -0.07
N ASN A 114 -0.38 -3.91 -0.49
CA ASN A 114 -0.36 -5.35 -0.71
C ASN A 114 -0.89 -5.68 -2.11
N TYR A 115 -0.78 -6.95 -2.52
CA TYR A 115 -1.37 -7.41 -3.77
C TYR A 115 -2.86 -7.70 -3.62
N TYR A 116 -3.59 -7.63 -4.71
CA TYR A 116 -5.05 -7.71 -4.77
C TYR A 116 -5.65 -8.95 -4.08
N GLN A 117 -4.93 -10.08 -4.05
CA GLN A 117 -5.42 -11.32 -3.41
C GLN A 117 -5.57 -11.15 -1.90
N GLU A 118 -4.52 -10.64 -1.24
CA GLU A 118 -4.51 -10.38 0.19
C GLU A 118 -5.43 -9.20 0.52
N VAL A 119 -5.41 -8.16 -0.31
CA VAL A 119 -6.27 -6.98 -0.14
C VAL A 119 -7.75 -7.36 -0.13
N GLY A 120 -8.19 -8.20 -1.06
CA GLY A 120 -9.59 -8.69 -1.09
C GLY A 120 -10.00 -9.36 0.21
N GLN A 121 -9.12 -10.19 0.79
CA GLN A 121 -9.39 -10.85 2.07
C GLN A 121 -9.34 -9.89 3.26
N ILE A 122 -8.38 -8.95 3.27
CA ILE A 122 -8.25 -7.91 4.30
C ILE A 122 -9.50 -7.05 4.34
N LEU A 123 -9.99 -6.56 3.19
CA LEU A 123 -11.18 -5.72 3.10
C LEU A 123 -12.43 -6.46 3.59
N ALA A 124 -12.63 -7.72 3.16
CA ALA A 124 -13.76 -8.52 3.62
C ALA A 124 -13.74 -8.77 5.14
N GLN A 125 -12.54 -8.97 5.71
CA GLN A 125 -12.40 -9.16 7.16
C GLN A 125 -12.54 -7.84 7.92
N ALA A 126 -12.04 -6.73 7.40
CA ALA A 126 -12.21 -5.39 7.96
C ALA A 126 -13.71 -5.05 8.10
N GLU A 127 -14.49 -5.28 7.04
CA GLU A 127 -15.93 -5.07 7.07
C GLU A 127 -16.61 -5.97 8.13
N SER A 128 -16.22 -7.27 8.19
CA SER A 128 -16.81 -8.22 9.13
C SER A 128 -16.66 -7.82 10.60
N ILE A 129 -15.64 -7.03 10.93
CA ILE A 129 -15.37 -6.51 12.29
C ILE A 129 -15.82 -5.06 12.49
N GLY A 130 -16.40 -4.42 11.46
CA GLY A 130 -16.87 -3.05 11.51
C GLY A 130 -15.79 -1.98 11.38
N LEU A 131 -14.62 -2.30 10.80
CA LEU A 131 -13.60 -1.32 10.44
C LEU A 131 -14.03 -0.63 9.12
N ALA A 132 -14.86 0.40 9.24
CA ALA A 132 -15.48 1.11 8.12
C ALA A 132 -14.75 2.43 7.85
N VAL A 133 -13.46 2.35 7.52
CA VAL A 133 -12.63 3.49 7.08
C VAL A 133 -12.12 3.23 5.66
N PRO A 134 -11.80 4.28 4.89
CA PRO A 134 -11.17 4.12 3.58
C PRO A 134 -9.85 3.37 3.66
N PHE A 135 -9.62 2.50 2.68
CA PHE A 135 -8.35 1.85 2.45
C PHE A 135 -7.69 2.47 1.21
N LEU A 136 -6.38 2.64 1.25
CA LEU A 136 -5.56 3.14 0.16
C LEU A 136 -4.49 2.10 -0.17
N GLY A 137 -4.13 1.97 -1.44
CA GLY A 137 -3.11 1.03 -1.87
C GLY A 137 -2.27 1.55 -3.04
N GLY A 138 -1.41 0.70 -3.56
CA GLY A 138 -0.56 0.95 -4.72
C GLY A 138 -1.05 0.20 -5.97
N ASP A 139 -0.17 0.08 -6.95
CA ASP A 139 -0.43 -0.62 -8.21
C ASP A 139 -0.70 -2.13 -8.03
N GLY A 140 -0.26 -2.74 -6.92
CA GLY A 140 -0.58 -4.13 -6.57
C GLY A 140 -2.08 -4.42 -6.42
N TRP A 141 -2.92 -3.39 -6.39
CA TRP A 141 -4.37 -3.51 -6.34
C TRP A 141 -5.02 -3.73 -7.71
N ASP A 142 -4.24 -3.73 -8.79
CA ASP A 142 -4.76 -4.04 -10.12
C ASP A 142 -5.31 -5.47 -10.17
N GLY A 143 -6.59 -5.61 -10.53
CA GLY A 143 -7.32 -6.89 -10.49
C GLY A 143 -8.23 -7.09 -9.26
N LEU A 144 -8.25 -6.15 -8.32
CA LEU A 144 -9.11 -6.23 -7.12
C LEU A 144 -10.60 -6.23 -7.47
N GLU A 145 -10.99 -5.70 -8.63
CA GLU A 145 -12.36 -5.76 -9.13
C GLU A 145 -12.91 -7.19 -9.24
N GLY A 146 -12.02 -8.18 -9.42
CA GLY A 146 -12.40 -9.60 -9.43
C GLY A 146 -12.87 -10.15 -8.07
N TYR A 147 -12.62 -9.42 -6.99
CA TYR A 147 -13.06 -9.75 -5.63
C TYR A 147 -14.30 -8.97 -5.19
N ALA A 148 -14.77 -8.02 -6.02
CA ALA A 148 -16.01 -7.30 -5.76
C ALA A 148 -17.20 -8.27 -5.86
N THR A 149 -18.10 -8.20 -4.88
CA THR A 149 -19.40 -8.88 -4.93
C THR A 149 -20.52 -7.85 -5.09
N ASP A 150 -21.71 -8.30 -5.50
CA ASP A 150 -22.89 -7.41 -5.63
C ASP A 150 -23.23 -6.70 -4.30
N ASP A 151 -22.89 -7.33 -3.17
CA ASP A 151 -23.11 -6.79 -1.82
C ASP A 151 -21.92 -5.95 -1.33
N GLN A 152 -20.77 -6.03 -1.99
CA GLN A 152 -19.54 -5.31 -1.68
C GLN A 152 -18.95 -4.71 -2.95
N PRO A 153 -19.52 -3.61 -3.46
CA PRO A 153 -18.95 -2.95 -4.62
C PRO A 153 -17.59 -2.35 -4.26
N VAL A 154 -16.54 -2.90 -4.84
CA VAL A 154 -15.22 -2.28 -4.82
C VAL A 154 -15.29 -1.02 -5.70
N HIS A 155 -15.38 0.13 -5.08
CA HIS A 155 -15.33 1.41 -5.79
C HIS A 155 -13.87 1.76 -6.05
N THR A 156 -13.31 1.25 -7.14
CA THR A 156 -12.02 1.76 -7.62
C THR A 156 -12.23 3.14 -8.21
N ASN A 157 -11.99 4.17 -7.43
CA ASN A 157 -11.84 5.49 -8.00
C ASN A 157 -10.44 5.57 -8.62
N LYS A 158 -10.30 5.09 -9.87
CA LYS A 158 -9.09 5.32 -10.65
C LYS A 158 -9.01 6.82 -10.89
N SER A 159 -8.37 7.55 -9.96
CA SER A 159 -7.97 8.91 -10.26
C SER A 159 -7.04 8.87 -11.47
N HIS A 160 -6.99 9.94 -12.25
CA HIS A 160 -6.09 10.07 -13.39
C HIS A 160 -4.60 9.87 -13.03
N ASP A 161 -4.31 9.72 -11.75
CA ASP A 161 -2.98 9.60 -11.17
C ASP A 161 -2.55 8.13 -10.96
N GLY A 162 -3.36 7.16 -11.39
CA GLY A 162 -3.05 5.72 -11.31
C GLY A 162 -3.14 5.14 -9.90
N LEU A 163 -3.63 5.89 -8.93
CA LEU A 163 -3.76 5.47 -7.54
C LEU A 163 -5.17 4.92 -7.29
N ALA A 164 -5.27 3.73 -6.73
CA ALA A 164 -6.56 3.14 -6.35
C ALA A 164 -6.89 3.46 -4.89
N HIS A 165 -8.12 3.88 -4.64
CA HIS A 165 -8.67 4.04 -3.30
C HIS A 165 -10.11 3.50 -3.27
N PHE A 166 -10.53 3.02 -2.14
CA PHE A 166 -11.84 2.42 -1.88
C PHE A 166 -12.56 3.17 -0.78
#